data_99597e0148dd9c2c5c75570e7ad363d5
#
_entry.id   99597e0148dd9c2c5c75570e7ad363d5
#
_cell.length_a   1.000
_cell.length_b   1.000
_cell.length_c   1.000
_cell.angle_alpha   90.00
_cell.angle_beta   90.00
_cell.angle_gamma   90.00
#
_symmetry.space_group_name_H-M   'P 1'
#
loop_
_entity.id
_entity.type
_entity.pdbx_description
1 polymer ?
#
loop_
_entity_poly.entity_id
_entity_poly.type
_entity_poly.pdbx_seq_one_letter_code
_entity_poly.pdbx_strand_id
1 'polypeptide(L)'
;MNTYYSIRFIYAGIFVLLILTLLMCALNAKRHYKALGQAVFWLDLAFIPPILGNAIIVVARNKMMALVGNYIYFVGMDFVVYELMKFTEAYCKGNRRERIAPAWVQYLLVADSLQLLINPITGHAFDIEWTVYQNQVFYVLKPLAGQAFHRIVDYGIFLLVFIGFSVATIRASRIYRERYSIILVAMGIVSAWETYYIISNSPIDRSMIGFGVLGVLVYYFAIHYRPLKLLDRMLSGIVSNGKDACFIFTPRGRCVWVNNAAGILVGVS
;
A
#
# COMPACT_ATOMS: atom_id res chain seq x y z
N MET A 1 -26.96 -9.69 -27.98
CA MET A 1 -25.95 -10.39 -27.15
C MET A 1 -25.55 -9.45 -26.03
N ASN A 2 -25.86 -9.79 -24.77
CA ASN A 2 -26.04 -8.84 -23.67
C ASN A 2 -24.75 -8.16 -23.20
N THR A 3 -24.64 -6.86 -23.42
CA THR A 3 -23.62 -5.93 -22.87
C THR A 3 -23.48 -6.02 -21.33
N TYR A 4 -24.46 -6.60 -20.66
CA TYR A 4 -24.56 -6.70 -19.20
C TYR A 4 -23.62 -7.75 -18.57
N TYR A 5 -23.27 -8.82 -19.28
CA TYR A 5 -22.26 -9.78 -18.78
C TYR A 5 -20.83 -9.17 -18.76
N SER A 6 -20.62 -8.09 -19.50
CA SER A 6 -19.29 -7.50 -19.66
C SER A 6 -18.78 -6.77 -18.40
N ILE A 7 -19.64 -6.08 -17.61
CA ILE A 7 -19.19 -5.28 -16.47
C ILE A 7 -18.56 -6.13 -15.35
N ARG A 8 -19.21 -7.22 -14.95
CA ARG A 8 -18.66 -8.13 -13.92
C ARG A 8 -17.35 -8.73 -14.36
N PHE A 9 -17.26 -9.17 -15.62
CA PHE A 9 -16.05 -9.76 -16.17
C PHE A 9 -14.96 -8.73 -16.36
N ILE A 10 -15.29 -7.47 -16.69
CA ILE A 10 -14.32 -6.38 -16.75
C ILE A 10 -13.68 -6.15 -15.38
N TYR A 11 -14.49 -5.98 -14.32
CA TYR A 11 -13.95 -5.80 -12.97
C TYR A 11 -13.19 -7.01 -12.48
N ALA A 12 -13.70 -8.22 -12.69
CA ALA A 12 -12.99 -9.44 -12.35
C ALA A 12 -11.63 -9.52 -13.07
N GLY A 13 -11.58 -9.18 -14.35
CA GLY A 13 -10.32 -9.12 -15.12
C GLY A 13 -9.34 -8.09 -14.57
N ILE A 14 -9.82 -6.90 -14.19
CA ILE A 14 -8.99 -5.86 -13.55
C ILE A 14 -8.43 -6.38 -12.22
N PHE A 15 -9.25 -7.00 -11.36
CA PHE A 15 -8.80 -7.54 -10.07
C PHE A 15 -7.79 -8.67 -10.23
N VAL A 16 -8.00 -9.58 -11.19
CA VAL A 16 -7.03 -10.64 -11.50
C VAL A 16 -5.70 -10.04 -11.97
N LEU A 17 -5.73 -9.04 -12.85
CA LEU A 17 -4.52 -8.35 -13.30
C LEU A 17 -3.78 -7.68 -12.13
N LEU A 18 -4.50 -7.02 -11.22
CA LEU A 18 -3.93 -6.42 -10.02
C LEU A 18 -3.29 -7.46 -9.11
N ILE A 19 -3.97 -8.59 -8.86
CA ILE A 19 -3.43 -9.70 -8.05
C ILE A 19 -2.12 -10.22 -8.65
N LEU A 20 -2.09 -10.48 -9.96
CA LEU A 20 -0.89 -10.93 -10.64
C LEU A 20 0.24 -9.90 -10.55
N THR A 21 -0.07 -8.62 -10.71
CA THR A 21 0.91 -7.53 -10.59
C THR A 21 1.46 -7.43 -9.17
N LEU A 22 0.61 -7.47 -8.14
CA LEU A 22 1.02 -7.47 -6.74
C LEU A 22 1.88 -8.69 -6.39
N LEU A 23 1.52 -9.87 -6.89
CA LEU A 23 2.31 -11.08 -6.70
C LEU A 23 3.72 -10.93 -7.32
N MET A 24 3.82 -10.36 -8.52
CA MET A 24 5.10 -10.07 -9.16
C MET A 24 5.92 -9.05 -8.34
N CYS A 25 5.30 -7.98 -7.85
CA CYS A 25 5.94 -6.98 -6.97
C CYS A 25 6.45 -7.63 -5.69
N ALA A 26 5.62 -8.43 -5.01
CA ALA A 26 5.97 -9.16 -3.80
C ALA A 26 7.16 -10.09 -4.03
N LEU A 27 7.10 -10.96 -5.05
CA LEU A 27 8.20 -11.90 -5.36
C LEU A 27 9.50 -11.19 -5.68
N ASN A 28 9.43 -10.02 -6.34
CA ASN A 28 10.63 -9.22 -6.61
C ASN A 28 11.15 -8.54 -5.33
N ALA A 29 10.26 -7.99 -4.48
CA ALA A 29 10.64 -7.41 -3.20
C ALA A 29 11.33 -8.43 -2.28
N LYS A 30 10.89 -9.69 -2.29
CA LYS A 30 11.51 -10.79 -1.53
C LYS A 30 12.98 -11.02 -1.88
N ARG A 31 13.42 -10.71 -3.10
CA ARG A 31 14.83 -10.82 -3.53
C ARG A 31 15.74 -9.79 -2.85
N HIS A 32 15.17 -8.75 -2.27
CA HIS A 32 15.88 -7.76 -1.49
C HIS A 32 15.90 -8.19 -0.02
N TYR A 33 16.99 -8.81 0.44
CA TYR A 33 17.18 -9.39 1.80
C TYR A 33 17.13 -8.39 2.96
N LYS A 34 16.87 -7.11 2.72
CA LYS A 34 16.76 -6.08 3.74
C LYS A 34 15.36 -6.12 4.40
N ALA A 35 15.28 -5.68 5.66
CA ALA A 35 14.00 -5.61 6.41
C ALA A 35 12.90 -4.87 5.64
N LEU A 36 13.24 -3.82 4.88
CA LEU A 36 12.31 -3.10 4.05
C LEU A 36 11.75 -3.97 2.90
N GLY A 37 12.60 -4.77 2.23
CA GLY A 37 12.14 -5.68 1.17
C GLY A 37 11.17 -6.72 1.70
N GLN A 38 11.39 -7.24 2.91
CA GLN A 38 10.46 -8.16 3.57
C GLN A 38 9.14 -7.47 3.95
N ALA A 39 9.18 -6.23 4.44
CA ALA A 39 7.97 -5.47 4.77
C ALA A 39 7.11 -5.18 3.53
N VAL A 40 7.74 -4.82 2.41
CA VAL A 40 7.05 -4.64 1.11
C VAL A 40 6.47 -5.96 0.61
N PHE A 41 7.24 -7.07 0.69
CA PHE A 41 6.76 -8.40 0.30
C PHE A 41 5.47 -8.78 1.03
N TRP A 42 5.45 -8.64 2.37
CA TRP A 42 4.28 -8.99 3.16
C TRP A 42 3.10 -8.04 2.93
N LEU A 43 3.35 -6.74 2.75
CA LEU A 43 2.29 -5.78 2.46
C LEU A 43 1.64 -6.02 1.09
N ASP A 44 2.44 -6.24 0.03
CA ASP A 44 1.89 -6.55 -1.30
C ASP A 44 1.12 -7.87 -1.29
N LEU A 45 1.59 -8.86 -0.52
CA LEU A 45 0.87 -10.12 -0.35
C LEU A 45 -0.42 -9.93 0.44
N ALA A 46 -0.44 -9.02 1.43
CA ALA A 46 -1.61 -8.70 2.23
C ALA A 46 -2.73 -8.03 1.42
N PHE A 47 -2.41 -7.27 0.37
CA PHE A 47 -3.43 -6.69 -0.51
C PHE A 47 -4.17 -7.73 -1.37
N ILE A 48 -3.62 -8.93 -1.57
CA ILE A 48 -4.22 -9.96 -2.45
C ILE A 48 -5.54 -10.50 -1.91
N PRO A 49 -5.66 -10.95 -0.64
CA PRO A 49 -6.92 -11.50 -0.12
C PRO A 49 -8.13 -10.57 -0.26
N PRO A 50 -8.10 -9.27 0.14
CA PRO A 50 -9.28 -8.43 0.01
C PRO A 50 -9.64 -8.16 -1.46
N ILE A 51 -8.67 -8.01 -2.36
CA ILE A 51 -8.93 -7.87 -3.81
C ILE A 51 -9.55 -9.16 -4.37
N LEU A 52 -9.08 -10.33 -3.94
CA LEU A 52 -9.63 -11.63 -4.32
C LEU A 52 -11.06 -11.80 -3.77
N GLY A 53 -11.28 -11.47 -2.50
CA GLY A 53 -12.60 -11.48 -1.87
C GLY A 53 -13.60 -10.63 -2.65
N ASN A 54 -13.19 -9.40 -2.99
CA ASN A 54 -14.01 -8.50 -3.80
C ASN A 54 -14.26 -9.04 -5.22
N ALA A 55 -13.25 -9.64 -5.88
CA ALA A 55 -13.45 -10.30 -7.17
C ALA A 55 -14.50 -11.41 -7.09
N ILE A 56 -14.48 -12.22 -6.03
CA ILE A 56 -15.46 -13.29 -5.79
C ILE A 56 -16.85 -12.68 -5.58
N ILE A 57 -16.99 -11.61 -4.79
CA ILE A 57 -18.26 -10.90 -4.53
C ILE A 57 -18.86 -10.39 -5.85
N VAL A 58 -18.06 -9.75 -6.69
CA VAL A 58 -18.51 -9.18 -7.97
C VAL A 58 -19.06 -10.25 -8.92
N VAL A 59 -18.44 -11.43 -8.96
CA VAL A 59 -18.91 -12.54 -9.84
C VAL A 59 -19.88 -13.50 -9.15
N ALA A 60 -20.22 -13.27 -7.87
CA ALA A 60 -21.07 -14.16 -7.10
C ALA A 60 -22.44 -14.36 -7.76
N ARG A 61 -22.83 -15.64 -7.89
CA ARG A 61 -24.13 -16.06 -8.44
C ARG A 61 -25.12 -16.55 -7.38
N ASN A 62 -24.68 -16.68 -6.15
CA ASN A 62 -25.47 -17.11 -5.02
C ASN A 62 -24.96 -16.49 -3.72
N LYS A 63 -25.80 -16.54 -2.66
CA LYS A 63 -25.50 -16.00 -1.33
C LYS A 63 -24.23 -16.60 -0.72
N MET A 64 -24.00 -17.90 -0.87
CA MET A 64 -22.84 -18.59 -0.30
C MET A 64 -21.50 -18.10 -0.89
N MET A 65 -21.46 -17.91 -2.21
CA MET A 65 -20.28 -17.40 -2.88
C MET A 65 -19.96 -15.96 -2.42
N ALA A 66 -20.97 -15.11 -2.31
CA ALA A 66 -20.80 -13.76 -1.79
C ALA A 66 -20.35 -13.77 -0.32
N LEU A 67 -20.90 -14.67 0.50
CA LEU A 67 -20.51 -14.83 1.90
C LEU A 67 -19.02 -15.20 2.03
N VAL A 68 -18.55 -16.19 1.29
CA VAL A 68 -17.14 -16.59 1.26
C VAL A 68 -16.26 -15.42 0.80
N GLY A 69 -16.67 -14.69 -0.25
CA GLY A 69 -15.97 -13.51 -0.72
C GLY A 69 -15.81 -12.45 0.37
N ASN A 70 -16.88 -12.18 1.14
CA ASN A 70 -16.83 -11.21 2.23
C ASN A 70 -15.92 -11.66 3.39
N TYR A 71 -15.87 -12.94 3.75
CA TYR A 71 -14.93 -13.41 4.76
C TYR A 71 -13.47 -13.23 4.32
N ILE A 72 -13.16 -13.59 3.07
CA ILE A 72 -11.82 -13.39 2.52
C ILE A 72 -11.47 -11.89 2.48
N TYR A 73 -12.43 -11.04 2.14
CA TYR A 73 -12.29 -9.59 2.10
C TYR A 73 -11.94 -9.02 3.48
N PHE A 74 -12.78 -9.27 4.49
CA PHE A 74 -12.61 -8.64 5.80
C PHE A 74 -11.40 -9.16 6.58
N VAL A 75 -11.20 -10.47 6.65
CA VAL A 75 -9.98 -11.04 7.26
C VAL A 75 -8.73 -10.56 6.51
N GLY A 76 -8.85 -10.39 5.19
CA GLY A 76 -7.79 -9.79 4.37
C GLY A 76 -7.50 -8.34 4.75
N MET A 77 -8.52 -7.52 5.06
CA MET A 77 -8.35 -6.13 5.48
C MET A 77 -7.60 -6.02 6.83
N ASP A 78 -7.93 -6.84 7.81
CA ASP A 78 -7.16 -6.93 9.07
C ASP A 78 -5.66 -7.20 8.78
N PHE A 79 -5.40 -8.10 7.84
CA PHE A 79 -4.02 -8.42 7.45
C PHE A 79 -3.33 -7.25 6.73
N VAL A 80 -4.06 -6.52 5.86
CA VAL A 80 -3.55 -5.30 5.23
C VAL A 80 -3.15 -4.26 6.27
N VAL A 81 -4.02 -3.96 7.22
CA VAL A 81 -3.78 -2.95 8.25
C VAL A 81 -2.57 -3.33 9.12
N TYR A 82 -2.45 -4.61 9.47
CA TYR A 82 -1.31 -5.14 10.21
C TYR A 82 0.03 -4.99 9.45
N GLU A 83 0.07 -5.40 8.19
CA GLU A 83 1.30 -5.32 7.40
C GLU A 83 1.61 -3.87 6.98
N LEU A 84 0.60 -3.01 6.81
CA LEU A 84 0.79 -1.58 6.58
C LEU A 84 1.46 -0.90 7.79
N MET A 85 1.08 -1.29 9.00
CA MET A 85 1.74 -0.84 10.22
C MET A 85 3.22 -1.25 10.25
N LYS A 86 3.52 -2.52 9.97
CA LYS A 86 4.90 -3.02 9.91
C LYS A 86 5.72 -2.38 8.79
N PHE A 87 5.12 -2.22 7.63
CA PHE A 87 5.75 -1.51 6.53
C PHE A 87 6.10 -0.07 6.94
N THR A 88 5.17 0.64 7.54
CA THR A 88 5.39 2.02 7.98
C THR A 88 6.51 2.11 9.00
N GLU A 89 6.57 1.17 9.96
CA GLU A 89 7.68 1.05 10.89
C GLU A 89 9.02 0.82 10.16
N ALA A 90 9.09 -0.12 9.24
CA ALA A 90 10.31 -0.44 8.49
C ALA A 90 10.76 0.70 7.56
N TYR A 91 9.79 1.38 6.91
CA TYR A 91 10.04 2.43 5.94
C TYR A 91 10.45 3.76 6.57
N CYS A 92 9.83 4.10 7.71
CA CYS A 92 10.09 5.35 8.43
C CYS A 92 11.23 5.23 9.45
N LYS A 93 11.71 4.02 9.76
CA LYS A 93 12.85 3.79 10.65
C LYS A 93 14.17 4.27 10.02
N GLY A 94 14.44 5.55 10.14
CA GLY A 94 15.81 5.99 10.26
C GLY A 94 16.21 5.84 11.73
N ASN A 95 17.05 4.92 12.09
CA ASN A 95 17.78 4.78 13.38
C ASN A 95 16.99 4.91 14.72
N ARG A 96 15.66 4.99 14.72
CA ARG A 96 14.84 5.10 15.93
C ARG A 96 14.10 3.78 16.21
N ARG A 97 14.21 3.28 17.45
CA ARG A 97 13.54 2.07 17.98
C ARG A 97 12.06 2.26 18.33
N GLU A 98 11.45 3.40 18.01
CA GLU A 98 10.07 3.68 18.38
C GLU A 98 9.10 2.89 17.52
N ARG A 99 8.22 2.11 18.13
CA ARG A 99 7.11 1.44 17.48
C ARG A 99 6.01 2.46 17.17
N ILE A 100 5.41 2.41 15.97
CA ILE A 100 4.29 3.29 15.60
C ILE A 100 3.03 2.86 16.35
N ALA A 101 2.86 1.55 16.53
CA ALA A 101 1.71 1.02 17.25
C ALA A 101 2.13 0.11 18.41
N PRO A 102 1.35 0.10 19.51
CA PRO A 102 1.55 -0.80 20.64
C PRO A 102 1.42 -2.27 20.24
N ALA A 103 2.10 -3.17 20.96
CA ALA A 103 2.06 -4.60 20.66
C ALA A 103 0.66 -5.22 20.75
N TRP A 104 -0.26 -4.63 21.53
CA TRP A 104 -1.62 -5.14 21.71
C TRP A 104 -2.50 -5.01 20.45
N VAL A 105 -2.12 -4.12 19.49
CA VAL A 105 -2.87 -3.94 18.24
C VAL A 105 -3.00 -5.24 17.45
N GLN A 106 -1.94 -6.05 17.40
CA GLN A 106 -1.99 -7.37 16.75
C GLN A 106 -3.02 -8.31 17.35
N TYR A 107 -3.17 -8.29 18.70
CA TYR A 107 -4.17 -9.12 19.38
C TYR A 107 -5.60 -8.63 19.12
N LEU A 108 -5.78 -7.31 18.99
CA LEU A 108 -7.06 -6.73 18.63
C LEU A 108 -7.49 -7.15 17.22
N LEU A 109 -6.59 -7.09 16.23
CA LEU A 109 -6.88 -7.54 14.85
C LEU A 109 -7.16 -9.05 14.78
N VAL A 110 -6.43 -9.87 15.54
CA VAL A 110 -6.72 -11.32 15.63
C VAL A 110 -8.11 -11.55 16.23
N ALA A 111 -8.46 -10.83 17.31
CA ALA A 111 -9.78 -10.94 17.93
C ALA A 111 -10.90 -10.50 16.96
N ASP A 112 -10.65 -9.45 16.18
CA ASP A 112 -11.59 -8.98 15.16
C ASP A 112 -11.77 -10.01 14.03
N SER A 113 -10.71 -10.53 13.47
CA SER A 113 -10.80 -11.62 12.48
C SER A 113 -11.55 -12.84 13.03
N LEU A 114 -11.33 -13.21 14.30
CA LEU A 114 -12.02 -14.34 14.93
C LEU A 114 -13.52 -14.07 15.08
N GLN A 115 -13.92 -12.85 15.54
CA GLN A 115 -15.34 -12.50 15.67
C GLN A 115 -16.05 -12.54 14.30
N LEU A 116 -15.37 -12.15 13.22
CA LEU A 116 -15.92 -12.26 11.87
C LEU A 116 -16.07 -13.74 11.45
N LEU A 117 -15.07 -14.58 11.72
CA LEU A 117 -15.10 -16.00 11.33
C LEU A 117 -16.16 -16.82 12.08
N ILE A 118 -16.56 -16.44 13.30
CA ILE A 118 -17.66 -17.10 14.01
C ILE A 118 -19.06 -16.60 13.59
N ASN A 119 -19.15 -15.59 12.70
CA ASN A 119 -20.42 -15.06 12.20
C ASN A 119 -21.36 -16.11 11.60
N PRO A 120 -20.93 -17.20 10.91
CA PRO A 120 -21.84 -18.24 10.42
C PRO A 120 -22.66 -18.91 11.51
N ILE A 121 -22.14 -18.92 12.75
CA ILE A 121 -22.80 -19.52 13.93
C ILE A 121 -23.67 -18.49 14.65
N THR A 122 -23.16 -17.28 14.80
CA THR A 122 -23.76 -16.25 15.67
C THR A 122 -24.63 -15.25 14.92
N GLY A 123 -24.39 -15.06 13.60
CA GLY A 123 -25.15 -14.13 12.76
C GLY A 123 -25.02 -12.66 13.18
N HIS A 124 -23.98 -12.26 13.93
CA HIS A 124 -23.88 -10.94 14.57
C HIS A 124 -23.10 -9.91 13.76
N ALA A 125 -22.22 -10.37 12.83
CA ALA A 125 -21.35 -9.44 12.14
C ALA A 125 -22.00 -8.87 10.88
N PHE A 126 -22.48 -9.72 9.99
CA PHE A 126 -23.15 -9.27 8.75
C PHE A 126 -24.01 -10.38 8.17
N ASP A 127 -24.95 -9.99 7.32
CA ASP A 127 -25.69 -10.86 6.42
C ASP A 127 -25.52 -10.42 4.96
N ILE A 128 -25.96 -11.24 4.03
CA ILE A 128 -25.92 -10.96 2.59
C ILE A 128 -27.35 -10.84 2.08
N GLU A 129 -27.67 -9.69 1.52
CA GLU A 129 -28.91 -9.42 0.82
C GLU A 129 -28.67 -9.33 -0.70
N TRP A 130 -29.69 -9.44 -1.49
CA TRP A 130 -29.60 -9.21 -2.92
C TRP A 130 -30.16 -7.85 -3.30
N THR A 131 -29.59 -7.23 -4.30
CA THR A 131 -30.08 -5.98 -4.90
C THR A 131 -30.00 -6.08 -6.42
N VAL A 132 -30.82 -5.30 -7.11
CA VAL A 132 -30.79 -5.21 -8.56
C VAL A 132 -30.09 -3.92 -8.98
N TYR A 133 -28.98 -4.06 -9.69
CA TYR A 133 -28.23 -2.94 -10.25
C TYR A 133 -27.99 -3.19 -11.73
N GLN A 134 -28.39 -2.24 -12.59
CA GLN A 134 -28.29 -2.37 -14.05
C GLN A 134 -28.88 -3.69 -14.59
N ASN A 135 -30.08 -4.04 -14.14
CA ASN A 135 -30.82 -5.27 -14.49
C ASN A 135 -30.08 -6.58 -14.13
N GLN A 136 -29.15 -6.55 -13.19
CA GLN A 136 -28.47 -7.73 -12.67
C GLN A 136 -28.64 -7.84 -11.16
N VAL A 137 -28.73 -9.07 -10.67
CA VAL A 137 -28.82 -9.36 -9.23
C VAL A 137 -27.40 -9.36 -8.66
N PHE A 138 -27.12 -8.45 -7.74
CA PHE A 138 -25.89 -8.45 -6.95
C PHE A 138 -26.19 -8.85 -5.52
N TYR A 139 -25.22 -9.53 -4.91
CA TYR A 139 -25.26 -9.88 -3.50
C TYR A 139 -24.45 -8.84 -2.74
N VAL A 140 -25.13 -8.09 -1.88
CA VAL A 140 -24.54 -6.96 -1.14
C VAL A 140 -24.52 -7.25 0.35
N LEU A 141 -23.56 -6.66 1.02
CA LEU A 141 -23.41 -6.76 2.46
C LEU A 141 -24.51 -5.99 3.18
N LYS A 142 -25.16 -6.66 4.15
CA LYS A 142 -25.97 -6.02 5.19
C LYS A 142 -25.17 -5.96 6.48
N PRO A 143 -24.64 -4.79 6.86
CA PRO A 143 -23.82 -4.67 8.05
C PRO A 143 -24.66 -4.82 9.32
N LEU A 144 -24.10 -5.51 10.32
CA LEU A 144 -24.64 -5.66 11.66
C LEU A 144 -23.61 -5.13 12.69
N ALA A 145 -23.86 -5.33 13.98
CA ALA A 145 -23.01 -4.77 15.04
C ALA A 145 -21.55 -5.21 14.97
N GLY A 146 -21.27 -6.48 14.66
CA GLY A 146 -19.89 -6.98 14.52
C GLY A 146 -19.15 -6.34 13.36
N GLN A 147 -19.84 -6.04 12.24
CA GLN A 147 -19.25 -5.31 11.12
C GLN A 147 -18.96 -3.84 11.47
N ALA A 148 -19.80 -3.20 12.28
CA ALA A 148 -19.53 -1.86 12.77
C ALA A 148 -18.28 -1.84 13.66
N PHE A 149 -18.12 -2.84 14.52
CA PHE A 149 -16.91 -3.02 15.34
C PHE A 149 -15.66 -3.20 14.48
N HIS A 150 -15.69 -4.11 13.49
CA HIS A 150 -14.60 -4.31 12.53
C HIS A 150 -14.17 -2.99 11.86
N ARG A 151 -15.13 -2.21 11.36
CA ARG A 151 -14.83 -0.90 10.76
C ARG A 151 -14.15 0.06 11.74
N ILE A 152 -14.59 0.11 12.99
CA ILE A 152 -13.97 0.96 14.02
C ILE A 152 -12.53 0.53 14.28
N VAL A 153 -12.27 -0.78 14.36
CA VAL A 153 -10.94 -1.34 14.56
C VAL A 153 -10.03 -0.99 13.38
N ASP A 154 -10.43 -1.35 12.17
CA ASP A 154 -9.62 -1.15 10.95
C ASP A 154 -9.33 0.32 10.68
N TYR A 155 -10.36 1.17 10.68
CA TYR A 155 -10.16 2.59 10.43
C TYR A 155 -9.44 3.29 11.57
N GLY A 156 -9.65 2.85 12.82
CA GLY A 156 -8.93 3.37 13.98
C GLY A 156 -7.43 3.08 13.88
N ILE A 157 -7.05 1.84 13.56
CA ILE A 157 -5.63 1.45 13.39
C ILE A 157 -5.05 2.11 12.14
N PHE A 158 -5.80 2.13 11.02
CA PHE A 158 -5.37 2.83 9.81
C PHE A 158 -5.09 4.32 10.10
N LEU A 159 -5.95 4.99 10.85
CA LEU A 159 -5.74 6.40 11.23
C LEU A 159 -4.47 6.58 12.07
N LEU A 160 -4.20 5.68 13.03
CA LEU A 160 -2.96 5.69 13.80
C LEU A 160 -1.73 5.55 12.89
N VAL A 161 -1.77 4.62 11.94
CA VAL A 161 -0.70 4.42 10.95
C VAL A 161 -0.53 5.68 10.08
N PHE A 162 -1.63 6.24 9.59
CA PHE A 162 -1.62 7.45 8.76
C PHE A 162 -1.03 8.65 9.48
N ILE A 163 -1.41 8.86 10.75
CA ILE A 163 -0.83 9.91 11.61
C ILE A 163 0.65 9.65 11.84
N GLY A 164 1.04 8.43 12.19
CA GLY A 164 2.44 8.05 12.40
C GLY A 164 3.29 8.29 11.16
N PHE A 165 2.77 7.91 9.97
CA PHE A 165 3.43 8.14 8.69
C PHE A 165 3.54 9.64 8.37
N SER A 166 2.49 10.41 8.65
CA SER A 166 2.47 11.88 8.47
C SER A 166 3.53 12.57 9.33
N VAL A 167 3.61 12.20 10.61
CA VAL A 167 4.63 12.73 11.54
C VAL A 167 6.04 12.36 11.05
N ALA A 168 6.24 11.11 10.61
CA ALA A 168 7.51 10.68 10.04
C ALA A 168 7.88 11.47 8.78
N THR A 169 6.91 11.76 7.90
CA THR A 169 7.09 12.56 6.69
C THR A 169 7.49 14.01 7.01
N ILE A 170 6.84 14.64 7.99
CA ILE A 170 7.15 16.02 8.41
C ILE A 170 8.56 16.09 9.01
N ARG A 171 8.94 15.11 9.82
CA ARG A 171 10.26 15.03 10.49
C ARG A 171 11.39 14.56 9.57
N ALA A 172 11.05 14.01 8.41
CA ALA A 172 12.03 13.50 7.45
C ALA A 172 12.88 14.63 6.86
N SER A 173 14.15 14.33 6.58
CA SER A 173 15.01 15.23 5.82
C SER A 173 14.40 15.49 4.43
N ARG A 174 14.71 16.65 3.83
CA ARG A 174 14.16 17.08 2.53
C ARG A 174 14.29 16.01 1.43
N ILE A 175 15.34 15.19 1.49
CA ILE A 175 15.65 14.14 0.51
C ILE A 175 14.64 12.97 0.58
N TYR A 176 14.25 12.57 1.80
CA TYR A 176 13.32 11.46 2.01
C TYR A 176 11.85 11.90 2.00
N ARG A 177 11.58 13.18 2.25
CA ARG A 177 10.22 13.73 2.35
C ARG A 177 9.42 13.53 1.07
N GLU A 178 10.02 13.70 -0.10
CA GLU A 178 9.35 13.54 -1.39
C GLU A 178 8.72 12.16 -1.53
N ARG A 179 9.48 11.09 -1.34
CA ARG A 179 8.97 9.73 -1.48
C ARG A 179 7.95 9.34 -0.40
N TYR A 180 8.12 9.88 0.82
CA TYR A 180 7.13 9.68 1.89
C TYR A 180 5.83 10.39 1.57
N SER A 181 5.90 11.62 1.08
CA SER A 181 4.72 12.39 0.68
C SER A 181 3.92 11.71 -0.42
N ILE A 182 4.57 11.08 -1.40
CA ILE A 182 3.87 10.39 -2.50
C ILE A 182 3.05 9.21 -1.96
N ILE A 183 3.64 8.38 -1.09
CA ILE A 183 2.92 7.25 -0.48
C ILE A 183 1.79 7.76 0.42
N LEU A 184 2.04 8.80 1.23
CA LEU A 184 1.04 9.40 2.11
C LEU A 184 -0.16 9.95 1.33
N VAL A 185 0.10 10.66 0.22
CA VAL A 185 -0.97 11.18 -0.66
C VAL A 185 -1.74 10.02 -1.29
N ALA A 186 -1.05 8.98 -1.77
CA ALA A 186 -1.70 7.81 -2.34
C ALA A 186 -2.59 7.09 -1.30
N MET A 187 -2.12 6.92 -0.05
CA MET A 187 -2.93 6.40 1.06
C MET A 187 -4.17 7.26 1.30
N GLY A 188 -4.03 8.60 1.32
CA GLY A 188 -5.14 9.52 1.48
C GLY A 188 -6.18 9.42 0.37
N ILE A 189 -5.75 9.31 -0.89
CA ILE A 189 -6.64 9.14 -2.04
C ILE A 189 -7.42 7.82 -1.95
N VAL A 190 -6.73 6.72 -1.63
CA VAL A 190 -7.38 5.39 -1.50
C VAL A 190 -8.39 5.40 -0.36
N SER A 191 -8.06 6.01 0.79
CA SER A 191 -8.98 6.14 1.93
C SER A 191 -10.21 6.99 1.60
N ALA A 192 -10.03 8.09 0.86
CA ALA A 192 -11.14 8.92 0.41
C ALA A 192 -12.05 8.15 -0.56
N TRP A 193 -11.46 7.33 -1.44
CA TRP A 193 -12.22 6.49 -2.37
C TRP A 193 -12.99 5.38 -1.66
N GLU A 194 -12.37 4.73 -0.67
CA GLU A 194 -13.03 3.75 0.21
C GLU A 194 -14.21 4.37 0.97
N THR A 195 -14.00 5.54 1.56
CA THR A 195 -15.06 6.30 2.26
C THR A 195 -16.20 6.62 1.29
N TYR A 196 -15.90 7.06 0.08
CA TYR A 196 -16.91 7.31 -0.95
C TYR A 196 -17.69 6.03 -1.31
N TYR A 197 -16.99 4.90 -1.45
CA TYR A 197 -17.65 3.60 -1.71
C TYR A 197 -18.67 3.25 -0.63
N ILE A 198 -18.29 3.39 0.65
CA ILE A 198 -19.18 3.10 1.79
C ILE A 198 -20.43 3.99 1.77
N ILE A 199 -20.27 5.28 1.47
CA ILE A 199 -21.38 6.24 1.44
C ILE A 199 -22.27 6.01 0.21
N SER A 200 -21.70 5.64 -0.93
CA SER A 200 -22.43 5.49 -2.20
C SER A 200 -23.32 4.24 -2.28
N ASN A 201 -23.15 3.28 -1.36
CA ASN A 201 -23.85 1.98 -1.37
C ASN A 201 -23.77 1.26 -2.72
N SER A 202 -22.66 1.42 -3.45
CA SER A 202 -22.44 0.75 -4.73
C SER A 202 -22.32 -0.77 -4.51
N PRO A 203 -22.92 -1.63 -5.36
CA PRO A 203 -22.78 -3.07 -5.24
C PRO A 203 -21.38 -3.59 -5.64
N ILE A 204 -20.54 -2.74 -6.24
CA ILE A 204 -19.18 -3.08 -6.66
C ILE A 204 -18.22 -2.15 -5.95
N ASP A 205 -17.36 -2.71 -5.13
CA ASP A 205 -16.30 -1.97 -4.48
C ASP A 205 -15.14 -1.70 -5.46
N ARG A 206 -15.10 -0.47 -5.95
CA ARG A 206 -14.07 -0.01 -6.87
C ARG A 206 -12.81 0.48 -6.16
N SER A 207 -12.88 0.73 -4.85
CA SER A 207 -11.74 1.20 -4.07
C SER A 207 -10.60 0.18 -4.04
N MET A 208 -10.93 -1.11 -4.21
CA MET A 208 -9.94 -2.19 -4.31
C MET A 208 -8.98 -2.04 -5.49
N ILE A 209 -9.36 -1.29 -6.54
CA ILE A 209 -8.41 -0.90 -7.60
C ILE A 209 -7.37 0.06 -7.01
N GLY A 210 -7.80 1.00 -6.18
CA GLY A 210 -6.90 1.93 -5.48
C GLY A 210 -5.92 1.21 -4.55
N PHE A 211 -6.37 0.20 -3.81
CA PHE A 211 -5.50 -0.63 -2.96
C PHE A 211 -4.46 -1.38 -3.79
N GLY A 212 -4.84 -1.97 -4.92
CA GLY A 212 -3.89 -2.63 -5.82
C GLY A 212 -2.84 -1.67 -6.38
N VAL A 213 -3.27 -0.47 -6.81
CA VAL A 213 -2.35 0.59 -7.28
C VAL A 213 -1.44 1.08 -6.15
N LEU A 214 -1.97 1.22 -4.92
CA LEU A 214 -1.18 1.60 -3.75
C LEU A 214 -0.05 0.60 -3.49
N GLY A 215 -0.31 -0.71 -3.56
CA GLY A 215 0.72 -1.74 -3.42
C GLY A 215 1.84 -1.58 -4.45
N VAL A 216 1.50 -1.40 -5.72
CA VAL A 216 2.48 -1.17 -6.79
C VAL A 216 3.31 0.11 -6.55
N LEU A 217 2.67 1.19 -6.09
CA LEU A 217 3.37 2.44 -5.74
C LEU A 217 4.30 2.23 -4.55
N VAL A 218 3.84 1.55 -3.50
CA VAL A 218 4.67 1.21 -2.33
C VAL A 218 5.89 0.41 -2.77
N TYR A 219 5.71 -0.65 -3.57
CA TYR A 219 6.82 -1.43 -4.11
C TYR A 219 7.81 -0.55 -4.87
N TYR A 220 7.32 0.27 -5.81
CA TYR A 220 8.19 1.11 -6.62
C TYR A 220 8.97 2.12 -5.79
N PHE A 221 8.29 2.88 -4.92
CA PHE A 221 8.93 3.94 -4.12
C PHE A 221 9.79 3.41 -2.96
N ALA A 222 9.49 2.23 -2.44
CA ALA A 222 10.30 1.63 -1.39
C ALA A 222 11.57 0.95 -1.93
N ILE A 223 11.49 0.28 -3.08
CA ILE A 223 12.56 -0.58 -3.60
C ILE A 223 13.36 0.09 -4.73
N HIS A 224 12.68 0.68 -5.71
CA HIS A 224 13.32 1.16 -6.94
C HIS A 224 13.60 2.65 -6.96
N TYR A 225 12.78 3.45 -6.30
CA TYR A 225 12.94 4.90 -6.37
C TYR A 225 14.21 5.36 -5.68
N ARG A 226 15.15 5.88 -6.47
CA ARG A 226 16.35 6.56 -6.00
C ARG A 226 16.24 8.03 -6.39
N PRO A 227 16.18 8.98 -5.42
CA PRO A 227 16.14 10.39 -5.77
C PRO A 227 17.43 10.77 -6.52
N LEU A 228 17.30 11.15 -7.78
CA LEU A 228 18.44 11.58 -8.62
C LEU A 228 19.26 12.67 -7.93
N LYS A 229 18.58 13.63 -7.28
CA LYS A 229 19.22 14.69 -6.49
C LYS A 229 20.06 14.19 -5.30
N LEU A 230 19.79 12.98 -4.78
CA LEU A 230 20.60 12.40 -3.71
C LEU A 230 21.94 11.90 -4.24
N LEU A 231 21.91 11.19 -5.38
CA LEU A 231 23.12 10.67 -6.02
C LEU A 231 24.02 11.84 -6.45
N ASP A 232 23.45 12.86 -7.10
CA ASP A 232 24.18 14.05 -7.52
C ASP A 232 24.79 14.82 -6.35
N ARG A 233 24.04 15.00 -5.25
CA ARG A 233 24.56 15.66 -4.05
C ARG A 233 25.60 14.84 -3.29
N MET A 234 25.42 13.52 -3.18
CA MET A 234 26.41 12.66 -2.53
C MET A 234 27.70 12.58 -3.37
N LEU A 235 27.58 12.37 -4.67
CA LEU A 235 28.74 12.37 -5.58
C LEU A 235 29.41 13.74 -5.58
N SER A 236 28.65 14.83 -5.75
CA SER A 236 29.17 16.18 -5.69
C SER A 236 29.84 16.47 -4.34
N GLY A 237 29.21 16.10 -3.20
CA GLY A 237 29.77 16.31 -1.87
C GLY A 237 31.03 15.48 -1.60
N ILE A 238 31.06 14.21 -2.00
CA ILE A 238 32.21 13.31 -1.83
C ILE A 238 33.38 13.77 -2.73
N VAL A 239 33.08 14.06 -3.99
CA VAL A 239 34.08 14.45 -4.96
C VAL A 239 34.57 15.88 -4.72
N SER A 240 33.67 16.83 -4.34
CA SER A 240 34.07 18.22 -4.07
C SER A 240 34.94 18.36 -2.83
N ASN A 241 34.68 17.56 -1.78
CA ASN A 241 35.44 17.59 -0.51
C ASN A 241 36.50 16.50 -0.41
N GLY A 242 36.70 15.73 -1.47
CA GLY A 242 37.78 14.72 -1.55
C GLY A 242 39.14 15.38 -1.47
N LYS A 243 40.07 14.74 -0.77
CA LYS A 243 41.50 15.19 -0.71
C LYS A 243 42.26 14.96 -2.03
N ASP A 244 41.75 14.07 -2.87
CA ASP A 244 42.32 13.76 -4.17
C ASP A 244 41.82 14.75 -5.22
N ALA A 245 42.72 15.22 -6.09
CA ALA A 245 42.37 16.10 -7.20
C ALA A 245 41.57 15.35 -8.25
N CYS A 246 40.30 15.76 -8.46
CA CYS A 246 39.38 15.18 -9.44
C CYS A 246 39.10 16.15 -10.56
N PHE A 247 39.22 15.67 -11.82
CA PHE A 247 38.92 16.42 -13.03
C PHE A 247 37.90 15.64 -13.87
N ILE A 248 36.88 16.30 -14.40
CA ILE A 248 35.94 15.71 -15.36
C ILE A 248 36.16 16.34 -16.73
N PHE A 249 36.42 15.50 -17.71
CA PHE A 249 36.65 15.93 -19.10
C PHE A 249 35.52 15.43 -19.99
N THR A 250 35.14 16.24 -20.99
CA THR A 250 34.34 15.77 -22.13
C THR A 250 35.12 14.77 -22.96
N PRO A 251 34.44 13.95 -23.80
CA PRO A 251 35.12 13.08 -24.78
C PRO A 251 36.04 13.81 -25.75
N ARG A 252 35.88 15.14 -25.89
CA ARG A 252 36.73 16.00 -26.72
C ARG A 252 37.91 16.62 -25.96
N GLY A 253 38.18 16.17 -24.72
CA GLY A 253 39.33 16.62 -23.92
C GLY A 253 39.13 17.96 -23.20
N ARG A 254 37.95 18.56 -23.22
CA ARG A 254 37.66 19.83 -22.52
C ARG A 254 37.29 19.53 -21.05
N CYS A 255 38.02 20.12 -20.09
CA CYS A 255 37.65 20.06 -18.69
C CYS A 255 36.34 20.80 -18.45
N VAL A 256 35.38 20.13 -17.83
CA VAL A 256 34.03 20.67 -17.53
C VAL A 256 33.80 20.88 -16.05
N TRP A 257 34.60 20.22 -15.19
CA TRP A 257 34.49 20.35 -13.76
C TRP A 257 35.74 19.89 -13.05
N VAL A 258 36.07 20.56 -11.92
CA VAL A 258 37.16 20.23 -11.01
C VAL A 258 36.68 20.33 -9.56
N ASN A 259 37.23 19.53 -8.66
CA ASN A 259 36.95 19.65 -7.22
C ASN A 259 37.91 20.69 -6.57
N ASN A 260 37.66 20.99 -5.27
CA ASN A 260 38.50 21.94 -4.53
C ASN A 260 39.97 21.59 -4.50
N ALA A 261 40.31 20.29 -4.31
CA ALA A 261 41.69 19.80 -4.31
C ALA A 261 42.38 19.98 -5.67
N ALA A 262 41.65 19.75 -6.77
CA ALA A 262 42.14 19.98 -8.13
C ALA A 262 42.30 21.49 -8.42
N GLY A 263 41.38 22.33 -7.93
CA GLY A 263 41.45 23.79 -8.05
C GLY A 263 42.72 24.32 -7.38
N ILE A 264 43.02 23.86 -6.15
CA ILE A 264 44.25 24.22 -5.43
C ILE A 264 45.50 23.75 -6.19
N LEU A 265 45.49 22.53 -6.74
CA LEU A 265 46.60 21.96 -7.49
C LEU A 265 46.92 22.75 -8.77
N VAL A 266 45.89 23.31 -9.44
CA VAL A 266 46.04 24.03 -10.72
C VAL A 266 46.15 25.56 -10.49
N GLY A 267 46.02 26.02 -9.25
CA GLY A 267 46.13 27.44 -8.90
C GLY A 267 44.91 28.27 -9.30
N VAL A 268 43.73 27.63 -9.48
CA VAL A 268 42.45 28.29 -9.78
C VAL A 268 41.60 28.21 -8.51
N SER A 269 41.49 29.31 -7.79
CA SER A 269 40.64 29.44 -6.59
C SER A 269 39.26 29.97 -6.95
#